data_138eee5df2027b067339f0795df72c31
#
_entry.id   138eee5df2027b067339f0795df72c31
#
_cell.length_a   1.000
_cell.length_b   1.000
_cell.length_c   1.000
_cell.angle_alpha   90.00
_cell.angle_beta   90.00
_cell.angle_gamma   90.00
#
_symmetry.space_group_name_H-M   'P 1'
#
loop_
_entity.id
_entity.type
_entity.pdbx_description
1 polymer ?
#
loop_
_entity_poly.entity_id
_entity_poly.type
_entity_poly.pdbx_seq_one_letter_code
_entity_poly.pdbx_strand_id
1 'polypeptide(L)'
;MARVKLLLFDVDQTLVSTGGAGVRALNRAFERLFAIENAMDGILPHGKTDPAIVREIGISRQVDTGPALVSILENYLAFLDEEVHASSSYHVLPGVVRLLEQLSTCSEVMLGLATGNIETGARIKLERGNLNRFFEFGGFGSDSECRVSLVRRAAEVAASRRGRAFAATDVFVIGDTPLDIEAA
;
A
#
# COMPACT_ATOMS: atom_id res chain seq x y z
N MET A 1 2.81 28.27 -17.77
CA MET A 1 2.79 27.63 -16.44
C MET A 1 3.58 26.33 -16.54
N ALA A 2 4.49 26.08 -15.60
CA ALA A 2 5.28 24.86 -15.55
C ALA A 2 4.37 23.62 -15.48
N ARG A 3 4.78 22.55 -16.15
CA ARG A 3 4.02 21.30 -16.25
C ARG A 3 4.33 20.44 -15.01
N VAL A 4 3.40 20.41 -14.05
CA VAL A 4 3.57 19.63 -12.81
C VAL A 4 3.34 18.15 -13.10
N LYS A 5 4.25 17.31 -12.63
CA LYS A 5 4.20 15.85 -12.72
C LYS A 5 3.66 15.25 -11.43
N LEU A 6 2.85 14.21 -11.56
CA LEU A 6 2.36 13.41 -10.46
C LEU A 6 3.16 12.10 -10.38
N LEU A 7 3.81 11.87 -9.25
CA LEU A 7 4.55 10.65 -8.98
C LEU A 7 3.80 9.84 -7.91
N LEU A 8 3.32 8.67 -8.27
CA LEU A 8 2.57 7.75 -7.41
C LEU A 8 3.45 6.56 -7.06
N PHE A 9 3.70 6.37 -5.78
CA PHE A 9 4.57 5.32 -5.28
C PHE A 9 3.75 4.18 -4.66
N ASP A 10 4.13 2.93 -4.96
CA ASP A 10 3.78 1.80 -4.12
C ASP A 10 4.59 1.82 -2.82
N VAL A 11 4.23 0.98 -1.86
CA VAL A 11 4.83 0.96 -0.52
C VAL A 11 5.79 -0.21 -0.34
N ASP A 12 5.27 -1.44 -0.41
CA ASP A 12 6.06 -2.64 -0.13
C ASP A 12 7.09 -2.89 -1.23
N GLN A 13 8.34 -3.14 -0.87
CA GLN A 13 9.48 -3.36 -1.77
C GLN A 13 9.77 -2.20 -2.76
N THR A 14 9.06 -1.08 -2.61
CA THR A 14 9.31 0.17 -3.34
C THR A 14 9.87 1.25 -2.41
N LEU A 15 9.18 1.54 -1.33
CA LEU A 15 9.60 2.52 -0.31
C LEU A 15 10.24 1.84 0.91
N VAL A 16 9.62 0.75 1.38
CA VAL A 16 10.04 0.01 2.57
C VAL A 16 10.00 -1.49 2.35
N SER A 17 10.85 -2.21 3.09
CA SER A 17 10.69 -3.64 3.33
C SER A 17 10.32 -3.83 4.80
N THR A 18 9.19 -4.48 5.07
CA THR A 18 8.72 -4.72 6.43
C THR A 18 9.24 -6.03 7.03
N GLY A 19 10.06 -6.79 6.26
CA GLY A 19 10.56 -8.08 6.71
C GLY A 19 9.46 -9.11 6.96
N GLY A 20 8.40 -9.09 6.13
CA GLY A 20 7.29 -10.05 6.22
C GLY A 20 6.24 -9.72 7.30
N ALA A 21 6.26 -8.52 7.89
CA ALA A 21 5.31 -8.14 8.94
C ALA A 21 3.84 -8.28 8.50
N GLY A 22 3.51 -7.92 7.25
CA GLY A 22 2.15 -8.04 6.71
C GLY A 22 1.66 -9.51 6.68
N VAL A 23 2.54 -10.43 6.27
CA VAL A 23 2.23 -11.87 6.25
C VAL A 23 1.98 -12.38 7.66
N ARG A 24 2.85 -12.04 8.62
CA ARG A 24 2.67 -12.45 10.02
C ARG A 24 1.41 -11.86 10.64
N ALA A 25 1.12 -10.60 10.35
CA ALA A 25 -0.09 -9.95 10.86
C ALA A 25 -1.38 -10.59 10.33
N LEU A 26 -1.44 -10.96 9.03
CA LEU A 26 -2.57 -11.70 8.48
C LEU A 26 -2.70 -13.10 9.09
N ASN A 27 -1.59 -13.83 9.26
CA ASN A 27 -1.63 -15.13 9.94
C ASN A 27 -2.24 -15.01 11.34
N ARG A 28 -1.80 -14.05 12.15
CA ARG A 28 -2.34 -13.78 13.49
C ARG A 28 -3.82 -13.40 13.47
N ALA A 29 -4.25 -12.61 12.48
CA ALA A 29 -5.66 -12.22 12.35
C ALA A 29 -6.56 -13.44 12.06
N PHE A 30 -6.14 -14.33 11.15
CA PHE A 30 -6.88 -15.54 10.83
C PHE A 30 -6.83 -16.57 11.95
N GLU A 31 -5.70 -16.73 12.63
CA GLU A 31 -5.59 -17.58 13.83
C GLU A 31 -6.57 -17.12 14.92
N ARG A 32 -6.60 -15.81 15.21
CA ARG A 32 -7.49 -15.24 16.23
C ARG A 32 -8.97 -15.40 15.92
N LEU A 33 -9.36 -15.19 14.66
CA LEU A 33 -10.78 -15.16 14.28
C LEU A 33 -11.34 -16.52 13.89
N PHE A 34 -10.51 -17.40 13.34
CA PHE A 34 -10.93 -18.65 12.73
C PHE A 34 -10.15 -19.87 13.22
N ALA A 35 -9.20 -19.71 14.15
CA ALA A 35 -8.27 -20.74 14.60
C ALA A 35 -7.48 -21.40 13.42
N ILE A 36 -7.16 -20.60 12.39
CA ILE A 36 -6.40 -21.04 11.22
C ILE A 36 -4.97 -20.52 11.36
N GLU A 37 -4.05 -21.42 11.70
CA GLU A 37 -2.62 -21.14 11.70
C GLU A 37 -2.06 -21.04 10.27
N ASN A 38 -1.04 -20.20 10.09
CA ASN A 38 -0.32 -20.05 8.81
C ASN A 38 -1.27 -19.84 7.60
N ALA A 39 -2.28 -19.00 7.78
CA ALA A 39 -3.32 -18.76 6.78
C ALA A 39 -2.75 -18.28 5.41
N MET A 40 -1.59 -17.62 5.43
CA MET A 40 -0.89 -17.11 4.25
C MET A 40 -0.06 -18.15 3.48
N ASP A 41 0.06 -19.40 3.98
CA ASP A 41 0.84 -20.43 3.27
C ASP A 41 0.28 -20.70 1.88
N GLY A 42 1.14 -20.59 0.87
CA GLY A 42 0.78 -20.71 -0.55
C GLY A 42 0.15 -19.47 -1.17
N ILE A 43 -0.06 -18.39 -0.42
CA ILE A 43 -0.60 -17.12 -0.92
C ILE A 43 0.56 -16.17 -1.24
N LEU A 44 0.60 -15.66 -2.47
CA LEU A 44 1.59 -14.66 -2.91
C LEU A 44 0.95 -13.26 -2.83
N PRO A 45 1.40 -12.39 -1.91
CA PRO A 45 0.76 -11.07 -1.70
C PRO A 45 1.20 -10.01 -2.72
N HIS A 46 2.32 -10.22 -3.44
CA HIS A 46 2.94 -9.19 -4.27
C HIS A 46 1.97 -8.57 -5.29
N GLY A 47 1.85 -7.25 -5.27
CA GLY A 47 1.02 -6.48 -6.18
C GLY A 47 -0.49 -6.59 -5.96
N LYS A 48 -0.96 -7.42 -5.03
CA LYS A 48 -2.39 -7.54 -4.68
C LYS A 48 -2.80 -6.49 -3.65
N THR A 49 -4.12 -6.27 -3.55
CA THR A 49 -4.67 -5.43 -2.48
C THR A 49 -4.94 -6.26 -1.22
N ASP A 50 -4.88 -5.64 -0.03
CA ASP A 50 -5.14 -6.35 1.23
C ASP A 50 -6.52 -7.06 1.22
N PRO A 51 -7.64 -6.44 0.75
CA PRO A 51 -8.92 -7.14 0.64
C PRO A 51 -8.89 -8.34 -0.32
N ALA A 52 -8.17 -8.24 -1.45
CA ALA A 52 -8.03 -9.35 -2.39
C ALA A 52 -7.24 -10.52 -1.78
N ILE A 53 -6.19 -10.23 -1.01
CA ILE A 53 -5.42 -11.23 -0.26
C ILE A 53 -6.31 -11.94 0.76
N VAL A 54 -7.08 -11.18 1.55
CA VAL A 54 -8.03 -11.75 2.53
C VAL A 54 -9.03 -12.69 1.86
N ARG A 55 -9.57 -12.30 0.70
CA ARG A 55 -10.48 -13.14 -0.08
C ARG A 55 -9.80 -14.44 -0.58
N GLU A 56 -8.57 -14.32 -1.09
CA GLU A 56 -7.80 -15.48 -1.55
C GLU A 56 -7.51 -16.46 -0.42
N ILE A 57 -7.17 -15.96 0.77
CA ILE A 57 -7.04 -16.79 1.98
C ILE A 57 -8.37 -17.51 2.26
N GLY A 58 -9.49 -16.77 2.24
CA GLY A 58 -10.82 -17.35 2.48
C GLY A 58 -11.12 -18.51 1.54
N ILE A 59 -10.86 -18.34 0.24
CA ILE A 59 -11.03 -19.39 -0.76
C ILE A 59 -10.10 -20.58 -0.45
N SER A 60 -8.81 -20.32 -0.22
CA SER A 60 -7.81 -21.37 0.04
C SER A 60 -8.09 -22.16 1.32
N ARG A 61 -8.61 -21.49 2.36
CA ARG A 61 -8.90 -22.10 3.68
C ARG A 61 -10.37 -22.50 3.85
N GLN A 62 -11.20 -22.33 2.82
CA GLN A 62 -12.64 -22.67 2.81
C GLN A 62 -13.42 -21.91 3.90
N VAL A 63 -13.10 -20.63 4.11
CA VAL A 63 -13.77 -19.74 5.06
C VAL A 63 -14.44 -18.60 4.31
N ASP A 64 -15.70 -18.31 4.64
CA ASP A 64 -16.39 -17.13 4.12
C ASP A 64 -15.88 -15.87 4.84
N THR A 65 -14.99 -15.15 4.16
CA THR A 65 -14.41 -13.90 4.68
C THR A 65 -15.28 -12.69 4.42
N GLY A 66 -16.32 -12.77 3.59
CA GLY A 66 -17.15 -11.64 3.20
C GLY A 66 -17.79 -10.93 4.40
N PRO A 67 -18.58 -11.63 5.25
CA PRO A 67 -19.19 -11.04 6.43
C PRO A 67 -18.17 -10.57 7.49
N ALA A 68 -16.99 -11.18 7.52
CA ALA A 68 -15.95 -10.91 8.51
C ALA A 68 -14.86 -9.94 8.02
N LEU A 69 -14.93 -9.43 6.78
CA LEU A 69 -13.85 -8.64 6.17
C LEU A 69 -13.41 -7.47 7.04
N VAL A 70 -14.35 -6.71 7.60
CA VAL A 70 -14.05 -5.57 8.46
C VAL A 70 -13.26 -6.03 9.70
N SER A 71 -13.75 -7.05 10.39
CA SER A 71 -13.08 -7.59 11.60
C SER A 71 -11.71 -8.18 11.28
N ILE A 72 -11.54 -8.83 10.12
CA ILE A 72 -10.24 -9.35 9.68
C ILE A 72 -9.26 -8.19 9.48
N LEU A 73 -9.68 -7.14 8.77
CA LEU A 73 -8.82 -5.98 8.51
C LEU A 73 -8.50 -5.20 9.78
N GLU A 74 -9.44 -5.04 10.72
CA GLU A 74 -9.18 -4.43 12.03
C GLU A 74 -8.13 -5.22 12.84
N ASN A 75 -8.27 -6.55 12.93
CA ASN A 75 -7.28 -7.39 13.60
C ASN A 75 -5.93 -7.37 12.87
N TYR A 76 -5.94 -7.42 11.53
CA TYR A 76 -4.75 -7.27 10.72
C TYR A 76 -4.00 -5.98 11.04
N LEU A 77 -4.69 -4.84 11.10
CA LEU A 77 -4.06 -3.55 11.41
C LEU A 77 -3.44 -3.51 12.81
N ALA A 78 -4.14 -4.04 13.81
CA ALA A 78 -3.61 -4.10 15.16
C ALA A 78 -2.33 -4.95 15.22
N PHE A 79 -2.34 -6.12 14.59
CA PHE A 79 -1.14 -6.97 14.53
C PHE A 79 -0.06 -6.41 13.61
N LEU A 80 -0.43 -5.71 12.52
CA LEU A 80 0.54 -5.10 11.62
C LEU A 80 1.40 -4.05 12.33
N ASP A 81 0.78 -3.23 13.18
CA ASP A 81 1.50 -2.23 13.97
C ASP A 81 2.56 -2.90 14.87
N GLU A 82 2.16 -3.94 15.62
CA GLU A 82 3.08 -4.73 16.45
C GLU A 82 4.22 -5.35 15.63
N GLU A 83 3.87 -6.04 14.52
CA GLU A 83 4.80 -6.77 13.68
C GLU A 83 5.79 -5.85 12.95
N VAL A 84 5.34 -4.68 12.49
CA VAL A 84 6.21 -3.68 11.87
C VAL A 84 7.21 -3.15 12.88
N HIS A 85 6.76 -2.80 14.10
CA HIS A 85 7.65 -2.30 15.15
C HIS A 85 8.65 -3.35 15.66
N ALA A 86 8.23 -4.61 15.76
CA ALA A 86 9.08 -5.71 16.21
C ALA A 86 10.04 -6.25 15.13
N SER A 87 9.81 -5.95 13.84
CA SER A 87 10.60 -6.54 12.76
C SER A 87 12.06 -6.07 12.77
N SER A 88 13.00 -6.96 13.03
CA SER A 88 14.44 -6.69 12.91
C SER A 88 14.91 -6.50 11.46
N SER A 89 14.13 -6.96 10.49
CA SER A 89 14.42 -6.85 9.05
C SER A 89 13.73 -5.68 8.38
N TYR A 90 13.01 -4.83 9.15
CA TYR A 90 12.44 -3.61 8.60
C TYR A 90 13.54 -2.65 8.17
N HIS A 91 13.42 -2.11 6.97
CA HIS A 91 14.26 -1.01 6.50
C HIS A 91 13.56 -0.19 5.42
N VAL A 92 13.90 1.09 5.35
CA VAL A 92 13.61 1.94 4.19
C VAL A 92 14.57 1.54 3.08
N LEU A 93 14.09 1.39 1.84
CA LEU A 93 14.93 0.95 0.74
C LEU A 93 16.04 1.99 0.45
N PRO A 94 17.23 1.53 0.01
CA PRO A 94 18.36 2.41 -0.26
C PRO A 94 18.00 3.54 -1.23
N GLY A 95 18.36 4.77 -0.88
CA GLY A 95 18.15 5.95 -1.72
C GLY A 95 16.75 6.60 -1.61
N VAL A 96 15.76 5.93 -1.04
CA VAL A 96 14.36 6.44 -0.95
C VAL A 96 14.29 7.77 -0.21
N VAL A 97 14.86 7.88 0.98
CA VAL A 97 14.82 9.12 1.77
C VAL A 97 15.39 10.28 0.97
N ARG A 98 16.60 10.09 0.40
CA ARG A 98 17.26 11.13 -0.39
C ARG A 98 16.46 11.53 -1.62
N LEU A 99 15.85 10.56 -2.31
CA LEU A 99 14.99 10.83 -3.48
C LEU A 99 13.77 11.66 -3.08
N LEU A 100 13.06 11.24 -2.02
CA LEU A 100 11.85 11.92 -1.57
C LEU A 100 12.15 13.34 -1.04
N GLU A 101 13.26 13.54 -0.34
CA GLU A 101 13.72 14.87 0.09
C GLU A 101 13.99 15.78 -1.11
N GLN A 102 14.65 15.29 -2.15
CA GLN A 102 14.89 16.08 -3.37
C GLN A 102 13.59 16.38 -4.13
N LEU A 103 12.70 15.40 -4.28
CA LEU A 103 11.44 15.59 -4.99
C LEU A 103 10.47 16.52 -4.23
N SER A 104 10.47 16.49 -2.89
CA SER A 104 9.60 17.35 -2.08
C SER A 104 9.95 18.84 -2.15
N THR A 105 11.16 19.17 -2.58
CA THR A 105 11.57 20.57 -2.81
C THR A 105 11.25 21.06 -4.24
N CYS A 106 10.83 20.17 -5.14
CA CYS A 106 10.54 20.48 -6.51
C CYS A 106 9.08 20.93 -6.68
N SER A 107 8.86 22.21 -6.97
CA SER A 107 7.51 22.78 -7.17
C SER A 107 6.76 22.22 -8.39
N GLU A 108 7.46 21.52 -9.26
CA GLU A 108 6.91 20.87 -10.47
C GLU A 108 6.56 19.39 -10.23
N VAL A 109 6.58 18.91 -8.98
CA VAL A 109 6.27 17.53 -8.62
C VAL A 109 5.23 17.48 -7.50
N MET A 110 4.27 16.59 -7.62
CA MET A 110 3.40 16.16 -6.54
C MET A 110 3.65 14.68 -6.23
N LEU A 111 3.79 14.36 -4.94
CA LEU A 111 4.02 13.00 -4.46
C LEU A 111 2.73 12.43 -3.88
N GLY A 112 2.37 11.23 -4.28
CA GLY A 112 1.24 10.48 -3.74
C GLY A 112 1.54 8.99 -3.67
N LEU A 113 0.64 8.24 -3.06
CA LEU A 113 0.70 6.79 -3.00
C LEU A 113 -0.27 6.16 -4.01
N ALA A 114 0.09 5.00 -4.55
CA ALA A 114 -0.82 4.09 -5.25
C ALA A 114 -0.44 2.67 -4.84
N THR A 115 -1.14 2.11 -3.86
CA THR A 115 -0.74 0.87 -3.20
C THR A 115 -1.90 -0.07 -2.95
N GLY A 116 -1.64 -1.38 -3.03
CA GLY A 116 -2.60 -2.41 -2.64
C GLY A 116 -2.90 -2.46 -1.13
N ASN A 117 -2.11 -1.80 -0.32
CA ASN A 117 -2.39 -1.68 1.10
C ASN A 117 -3.68 -0.87 1.35
N ILE A 118 -4.46 -1.23 2.35
CA ILE A 118 -5.46 -0.31 2.90
C ILE A 118 -4.75 0.90 3.52
N GLU A 119 -5.38 2.08 3.50
CA GLU A 119 -4.70 3.33 3.86
C GLU A 119 -4.00 3.27 5.22
N THR A 120 -4.70 2.83 6.27
CA THR A 120 -4.12 2.71 7.61
C THR A 120 -2.91 1.76 7.63
N GLY A 121 -2.97 0.64 6.90
CA GLY A 121 -1.85 -0.31 6.78
C GLY A 121 -0.63 0.30 6.10
N ALA A 122 -0.83 1.06 5.01
CA ALA A 122 0.22 1.83 4.36
C ALA A 122 0.87 2.83 5.32
N ARG A 123 0.04 3.58 6.08
CA ARG A 123 0.51 4.56 7.06
C ARG A 123 1.35 3.94 8.18
N ILE A 124 0.93 2.80 8.73
CA ILE A 124 1.70 2.04 9.74
C ILE A 124 3.08 1.66 9.18
N LYS A 125 3.13 1.10 7.97
CA LYS A 125 4.40 0.68 7.34
C LYS A 125 5.35 1.85 7.11
N LEU A 126 4.84 3.00 6.71
CA LEU A 126 5.63 4.21 6.41
C LEU A 126 6.07 4.98 7.66
N GLU A 127 5.32 4.87 8.77
CA GLU A 127 5.56 5.62 10.00
C GLU A 127 6.93 5.31 10.60
N ARG A 128 7.29 4.03 10.69
CA ARG A 128 8.58 3.62 11.25
C ARG A 128 9.79 4.18 10.50
N GLY A 129 9.65 4.41 9.17
CA GLY A 129 10.66 5.08 8.34
C GLY A 129 10.52 6.60 8.28
N ASN A 130 9.55 7.18 9.01
CA ASN A 130 9.20 8.60 8.95
C ASN A 130 8.93 9.09 7.53
N LEU A 131 8.28 8.25 6.69
CA LEU A 131 8.00 8.56 5.28
C LEU A 131 6.61 9.16 5.07
N ASN A 132 5.68 9.06 6.03
CA ASN A 132 4.33 9.63 5.92
C ASN A 132 4.35 11.14 5.61
N ARG A 133 5.37 11.86 6.06
CA ARG A 133 5.54 13.30 5.83
C ARG A 133 5.62 13.70 4.35
N PHE A 134 5.92 12.78 3.45
CA PHE A 134 6.05 13.04 2.01
C PHE A 134 4.75 12.78 1.24
N PHE A 135 3.76 12.10 1.84
CA PHE A 135 2.60 11.58 1.13
C PHE A 135 1.30 11.99 1.83
N GLU A 136 0.70 13.07 1.38
CA GLU A 136 -0.55 13.59 1.95
C GLU A 136 -1.81 12.91 1.37
N PHE A 137 -1.69 12.20 0.26
CA PHE A 137 -2.81 11.55 -0.42
C PHE A 137 -2.36 10.29 -1.17
N GLY A 138 -3.33 9.51 -1.62
CA GLY A 138 -3.09 8.32 -2.42
C GLY A 138 -4.37 7.68 -2.93
N GLY A 139 -4.19 6.53 -3.57
CA GLY A 139 -5.21 5.53 -3.85
C GLY A 139 -4.78 4.24 -3.17
N PHE A 140 -5.68 3.63 -2.44
CA PHE A 140 -5.40 2.55 -1.51
C PHE A 140 -6.27 1.33 -1.75
N GLY A 141 -5.83 0.16 -1.32
CA GLY A 141 -6.63 -1.06 -1.37
C GLY A 141 -7.98 -0.95 -0.66
N SER A 142 -8.16 0.03 0.22
CA SER A 142 -9.46 0.40 0.80
C SER A 142 -10.42 1.10 -0.19
N ASP A 143 -9.90 1.69 -1.26
CA ASP A 143 -10.73 2.35 -2.28
C ASP A 143 -11.25 1.35 -3.32
N SER A 144 -10.43 0.37 -3.71
CA SER A 144 -10.76 -0.65 -4.72
C SER A 144 -9.78 -1.81 -4.68
N GLU A 145 -10.21 -2.99 -5.11
CA GLU A 145 -9.31 -4.12 -5.36
C GLU A 145 -8.59 -4.04 -6.71
N CYS A 146 -9.06 -3.19 -7.62
CA CYS A 146 -8.45 -2.99 -8.93
C CYS A 146 -7.35 -1.92 -8.87
N ARG A 147 -6.09 -2.29 -9.13
CA ARG A 147 -4.94 -1.38 -9.06
C ARG A 147 -5.05 -0.18 -10.00
N VAL A 148 -5.60 -0.36 -11.20
CA VAL A 148 -5.89 0.75 -12.13
C VAL A 148 -6.80 1.80 -11.48
N SER A 149 -7.80 1.35 -10.71
CA SER A 149 -8.71 2.24 -9.98
C SER A 149 -8.00 2.99 -8.86
N LEU A 150 -6.98 2.39 -8.22
CA LEU A 150 -6.17 3.07 -7.18
C LEU A 150 -5.35 4.20 -7.80
N VAL A 151 -4.69 3.95 -8.93
CA VAL A 151 -3.94 4.99 -9.67
C VAL A 151 -4.87 6.13 -10.09
N ARG A 152 -6.04 5.80 -10.64
CA ARG A 152 -7.06 6.79 -11.02
C ARG A 152 -7.53 7.59 -9.82
N ARG A 153 -7.84 6.93 -8.71
CA ARG A 153 -8.26 7.59 -7.46
C ARG A 153 -7.21 8.56 -6.94
N ALA A 154 -5.95 8.14 -6.90
CA ALA A 154 -4.84 9.01 -6.50
C ALA A 154 -4.72 10.26 -7.42
N ALA A 155 -4.85 10.07 -8.73
CA ALA A 155 -4.80 11.17 -9.70
C ALA A 155 -6.00 12.14 -9.55
N GLU A 156 -7.19 11.64 -9.25
CA GLU A 156 -8.38 12.47 -8.97
C GLU A 156 -8.18 13.32 -7.71
N VAL A 157 -7.67 12.73 -6.63
CA VAL A 157 -7.38 13.45 -5.38
C VAL A 157 -6.32 14.53 -5.62
N ALA A 158 -5.25 14.19 -6.35
CA ALA A 158 -4.21 15.15 -6.72
C ALA A 158 -4.76 16.29 -7.58
N ALA A 159 -5.61 15.98 -8.57
CA ALA A 159 -6.26 16.96 -9.43
C ALA A 159 -7.15 17.93 -8.63
N SER A 160 -7.93 17.41 -7.67
CA SER A 160 -8.77 18.22 -6.77
C SER A 160 -7.93 19.18 -5.93
N ARG A 161 -6.81 18.71 -5.36
CA ARG A 161 -5.89 19.54 -4.57
C ARG A 161 -5.23 20.65 -5.39
N ARG A 162 -4.92 20.36 -6.64
CA ARG A 162 -4.28 21.29 -7.58
C ARG A 162 -5.27 22.23 -8.26
N GLY A 163 -6.56 21.93 -8.26
CA GLY A 163 -7.60 22.62 -9.04
C GLY A 163 -7.55 22.35 -10.55
N ARG A 164 -6.79 21.35 -11.01
CA ARG A 164 -6.63 21.01 -12.42
C ARG A 164 -6.23 19.54 -12.61
N ALA A 165 -6.83 18.88 -13.60
CA ALA A 165 -6.47 17.50 -13.98
C ALA A 165 -5.02 17.37 -14.49
N PHE A 166 -4.44 16.20 -14.32
CA PHE A 166 -3.17 15.81 -14.94
C PHE A 166 -3.44 15.21 -16.32
N ALA A 167 -2.55 15.48 -17.27
CA ALA A 167 -2.50 14.68 -18.49
C ALA A 167 -1.92 13.30 -18.16
N ALA A 168 -2.36 12.26 -18.86
CA ALA A 168 -1.84 10.90 -18.62
C ALA A 168 -0.30 10.83 -18.72
N THR A 169 0.29 11.60 -19.63
CA THR A 169 1.75 11.71 -19.80
C THR A 169 2.48 12.42 -18.65
N ASP A 170 1.76 12.97 -17.68
CA ASP A 170 2.31 13.64 -16.49
C ASP A 170 2.12 12.81 -15.22
N VAL A 171 1.52 11.64 -15.31
CA VAL A 171 1.33 10.71 -14.20
C VAL A 171 2.32 9.55 -14.37
N PHE A 172 3.09 9.29 -13.31
CA PHE A 172 4.08 8.22 -13.26
C PHE A 172 3.77 7.33 -12.07
N VAL A 173 3.75 6.02 -12.30
CA VAL A 173 3.62 5.00 -11.24
C VAL A 173 4.99 4.40 -11.01
N ILE A 174 5.40 4.32 -9.76
CA ILE A 174 6.67 3.76 -9.31
C ILE A 174 6.35 2.59 -8.38
N GLY A 175 6.72 1.39 -8.79
CA GLY A 175 6.48 0.15 -8.06
C GLY A 175 7.45 -0.94 -8.48
N ASP A 176 7.40 -2.08 -7.79
CA ASP A 176 8.33 -3.20 -7.97
C ASP A 176 7.70 -4.41 -8.69
N THR A 177 6.39 -4.34 -9.02
CA THR A 177 5.66 -5.46 -9.61
C THR A 177 5.17 -5.18 -11.03
N PRO A 178 4.95 -6.23 -11.87
CA PRO A 178 4.30 -6.06 -13.17
C PRO A 178 2.90 -5.41 -13.08
N LEU A 179 2.18 -5.62 -11.97
CA LEU A 179 0.86 -5.02 -11.76
C LEU A 179 0.91 -3.49 -11.63
N ASP A 180 2.05 -2.92 -11.23
CA ASP A 180 2.27 -1.48 -11.21
C ASP A 180 2.40 -0.93 -12.64
N ILE A 181 3.07 -1.67 -13.51
CA ILE A 181 3.19 -1.33 -14.95
C ILE A 181 1.83 -1.39 -15.62
N GLU A 182 1.05 -2.45 -15.35
CA GLU A 182 -0.31 -2.62 -15.92
C GLU A 182 -1.27 -1.52 -15.43
N ALA A 183 -1.08 -1.03 -14.19
CA ALA A 183 -1.90 0.03 -13.63
C ALA A 183 -1.56 1.43 -14.17
N ALA A 184 -0.34 1.61 -14.67
CA ALA A 184 0.13 2.89 -15.21
C ALA A 184 -0.48 3.19 -16.58
#